data_8ce8e9dcef69221c3eab1af4e7da75a7
#
_entry.id   8ce8e9dcef69221c3eab1af4e7da75a7
#
_cell.length_a   1.000
_cell.length_b   1.000
_cell.length_c   1.000
_cell.angle_alpha   90.00
_cell.angle_beta   90.00
_cell.angle_gamma   90.00
#
_symmetry.space_group_name_H-M   'P 1'
#
loop_
_entity.id
_entity.type
_entity.pdbx_description
1 polymer ?
#
loop_
_entity_poly.entity_id
_entity_poly.type
_entity_poly.pdbx_seq_one_letter_code
_entity_poly.pdbx_strand_id
1 'polypeptide(L)'
;MDQRIMALASLLRTDAPKVIPILKSIALESSDTGEGRRALLVLAQSSRPEARATVIDVAKTGPERVRLVAVRELGRIGGPTIVDDLMQVYATATEGVKYQVVTALAQRDAAPALMKIAQSEADRRVRDFSIVTLGEAGGREQLTMMYAKAATDAKRPIIVGLFNAQAEDELIQIAEREKDPAVREEALSQLRLLGTPKARAYLAKHR
;
A
#
# COMPACT_ATOMS: atom_id res chain seq x y z
N MET A 1 -1.89 5.35 -29.28
CA MET A 1 -1.38 6.26 -28.23
C MET A 1 -1.80 7.66 -28.64
N ASP A 2 -2.26 8.48 -27.71
CA ASP A 2 -2.77 9.82 -28.01
C ASP A 2 -1.61 10.74 -28.47
N GLN A 3 -1.67 11.20 -29.73
CA GLN A 3 -0.62 12.02 -30.32
C GLN A 3 -0.37 13.31 -29.54
N ARG A 4 -1.44 13.88 -28.94
CA ARG A 4 -1.35 15.09 -28.11
C ARG A 4 -0.50 14.84 -26.85
N ILE A 5 -0.72 13.75 -26.12
CA ILE A 5 0.06 13.41 -24.92
C ILE A 5 1.52 13.10 -25.27
N MET A 6 1.76 12.44 -26.41
CA MET A 6 3.14 12.20 -26.87
C MET A 6 3.90 13.50 -27.20
N ALA A 7 3.24 14.44 -27.88
CA ALA A 7 3.82 15.74 -28.16
C ALA A 7 4.15 16.51 -26.87
N LEU A 8 3.21 16.52 -25.90
CA LEU A 8 3.42 17.12 -24.59
C LEU A 8 4.56 16.44 -23.81
N ALA A 9 4.67 15.11 -23.85
CA ALA A 9 5.78 14.39 -23.22
C ALA A 9 7.13 14.77 -23.80
N SER A 10 7.22 15.01 -25.11
CA SER A 10 8.44 15.47 -25.77
C SER A 10 8.78 16.91 -25.36
N LEU A 11 7.78 17.80 -25.34
CA LEU A 11 7.94 19.21 -24.95
C LEU A 11 8.24 19.38 -23.45
N LEU A 12 7.85 18.44 -22.61
CA LEU A 12 8.14 18.48 -21.17
C LEU A 12 9.66 18.56 -20.87
N ARG A 13 10.47 18.06 -21.78
CA ARG A 13 11.94 18.11 -21.65
C ARG A 13 12.51 19.51 -21.87
N THR A 14 11.89 20.31 -22.72
CA THR A 14 12.39 21.62 -23.16
C THR A 14 11.63 22.79 -22.54
N ASP A 15 10.32 22.66 -22.30
CA ASP A 15 9.46 23.75 -21.79
C ASP A 15 8.53 23.26 -20.69
N ALA A 16 9.10 22.70 -19.62
CA ALA A 16 8.34 22.18 -18.49
C ALA A 16 7.38 23.20 -17.86
N PRO A 17 7.74 24.48 -17.67
CA PRO A 17 6.83 25.46 -17.07
C PRO A 17 5.51 25.64 -17.81
N LYS A 18 5.51 25.51 -19.14
CA LYS A 18 4.28 25.59 -19.94
C LYS A 18 3.54 24.25 -20.02
N VAL A 19 4.26 23.14 -20.08
CA VAL A 19 3.69 21.83 -20.33
C VAL A 19 3.07 21.20 -19.08
N ILE A 20 3.69 21.39 -17.90
CA ILE A 20 3.17 20.82 -16.64
C ILE A 20 1.73 21.27 -16.34
N PRO A 21 1.37 22.56 -16.42
CA PRO A 21 -0.01 23.00 -16.22
C PRO A 21 -1.00 22.38 -17.21
N ILE A 22 -0.61 22.19 -18.46
CA ILE A 22 -1.45 21.57 -19.50
C ILE A 22 -1.71 20.10 -19.16
N LEU A 23 -0.67 19.34 -18.81
CA LEU A 23 -0.81 17.94 -18.41
C LEU A 23 -1.64 17.81 -17.13
N LYS A 24 -1.50 18.71 -16.16
CA LYS A 24 -2.33 18.76 -14.96
C LYS A 24 -3.81 18.98 -15.31
N SER A 25 -4.12 19.95 -16.18
CA SER A 25 -5.50 20.21 -16.63
C SER A 25 -6.11 18.98 -17.30
N ILE A 26 -5.38 18.34 -18.22
CA ILE A 26 -5.80 17.11 -18.86
C ILE A 26 -6.06 15.99 -17.83
N ALA A 27 -5.19 15.85 -16.85
CA ALA A 27 -5.34 14.84 -15.79
C ALA A 27 -6.62 15.07 -14.96
N LEU A 28 -6.96 16.32 -14.65
CA LEU A 28 -8.12 16.67 -13.83
C LEU A 28 -9.45 16.60 -14.62
N GLU A 29 -9.44 16.97 -15.88
CA GLU A 29 -10.64 17.07 -16.72
C GLU A 29 -11.02 15.75 -17.40
N SER A 30 -10.02 14.94 -17.75
CA SER A 30 -10.19 13.72 -18.58
C SER A 30 -10.08 12.43 -17.77
N SER A 31 -10.48 12.44 -16.49
CA SER A 31 -10.27 11.30 -15.56
C SER A 31 -10.92 9.99 -16.03
N ASP A 32 -11.98 10.03 -16.82
CA ASP A 32 -12.68 8.85 -17.36
C ASP A 32 -12.12 8.36 -18.69
N THR A 33 -11.31 9.16 -19.36
CA THR A 33 -10.64 8.79 -20.58
C THR A 33 -9.22 8.31 -20.25
N GLY A 34 -8.71 7.34 -20.97
CA GLY A 34 -7.32 6.94 -20.81
C GLY A 34 -6.30 8.09 -20.96
N GLU A 35 -6.74 9.27 -21.41
CA GLU A 35 -5.96 10.48 -21.60
C GLU A 35 -5.48 11.08 -20.28
N GLY A 36 -6.37 11.29 -19.29
CA GLY A 36 -6.02 11.83 -17.99
C GLY A 36 -5.02 10.93 -17.25
N ARG A 37 -5.21 9.61 -17.31
CA ARG A 37 -4.24 8.66 -16.77
C ARG A 37 -2.89 8.74 -17.46
N ARG A 38 -2.85 8.89 -18.78
CA ARG A 38 -1.60 9.05 -19.54
C ARG A 38 -0.88 10.36 -19.22
N ALA A 39 -1.64 11.45 -19.03
CA ALA A 39 -1.08 12.72 -18.59
C ALA A 39 -0.39 12.60 -17.21
N LEU A 40 -1.02 11.94 -16.24
CA LEU A 40 -0.42 11.64 -14.94
C LEU A 40 0.82 10.75 -15.07
N LEU A 41 0.79 9.74 -15.92
CA LEU A 41 1.94 8.86 -16.16
C LEU A 41 3.13 9.65 -16.73
N VAL A 42 2.91 10.55 -17.68
CA VAL A 42 3.96 11.42 -18.25
C VAL A 42 4.56 12.33 -17.17
N LEU A 43 3.73 12.94 -16.32
CA LEU A 43 4.21 13.75 -15.20
C LEU A 43 5.00 12.90 -14.19
N ALA A 44 4.49 11.73 -13.83
CA ALA A 44 5.13 10.83 -12.87
C ALA A 44 6.49 10.30 -13.35
N GLN A 45 6.62 9.99 -14.64
CA GLN A 45 7.87 9.49 -15.24
C GLN A 45 8.90 10.59 -15.51
N SER A 46 8.52 11.85 -15.36
CA SER A 46 9.44 12.96 -15.56
C SER A 46 10.48 13.03 -14.44
N SER A 47 11.74 13.23 -14.78
CA SER A 47 12.80 13.48 -13.81
C SER A 47 12.75 14.88 -13.18
N ARG A 48 11.83 15.73 -13.60
CA ARG A 48 11.69 17.10 -13.10
C ARG A 48 10.96 17.14 -11.77
N PRO A 49 11.53 17.79 -10.73
CA PRO A 49 10.90 17.91 -9.42
C PRO A 49 9.50 18.55 -9.47
N GLU A 50 9.31 19.53 -10.36
CA GLU A 50 8.03 20.24 -10.51
C GLU A 50 6.92 19.34 -11.05
N ALA A 51 7.24 18.42 -11.95
CA ALA A 51 6.30 17.44 -12.47
C ALA A 51 5.88 16.47 -11.35
N ARG A 52 6.84 15.99 -10.55
CA ARG A 52 6.56 15.15 -9.37
C ARG A 52 5.70 15.88 -8.34
N ALA A 53 6.06 17.12 -8.00
CA ALA A 53 5.28 17.95 -7.08
C ALA A 53 3.83 18.12 -7.57
N THR A 54 3.63 18.24 -8.89
CA THR A 54 2.30 18.31 -9.50
C THR A 54 1.52 16.99 -9.31
N VAL A 55 2.13 15.82 -9.45
CA VAL A 55 1.45 14.54 -9.20
C VAL A 55 1.07 14.40 -7.73
N ILE A 56 1.94 14.81 -6.81
CA ILE A 56 1.65 14.83 -5.36
C ILE A 56 0.48 15.76 -5.06
N ASP A 57 0.48 16.96 -5.63
CA ASP A 57 -0.62 17.93 -5.47
C ASP A 57 -1.95 17.35 -5.98
N VAL A 58 -1.96 16.73 -7.16
CA VAL A 58 -3.14 16.05 -7.71
C VAL A 58 -3.57 14.88 -6.80
N ALA A 59 -2.65 14.12 -6.24
CA ALA A 59 -2.95 13.04 -5.31
C ALA A 59 -3.58 13.54 -4.00
N LYS A 60 -3.26 14.77 -3.57
CA LYS A 60 -3.80 15.40 -2.35
C LYS A 60 -5.15 16.09 -2.58
N THR A 61 -5.30 16.80 -3.67
CA THR A 61 -6.36 17.81 -3.86
C THR A 61 -7.31 17.53 -5.01
N GLY A 62 -6.95 16.62 -5.92
CA GLY A 62 -7.77 16.28 -7.08
C GLY A 62 -9.09 15.57 -6.75
N PRO A 63 -9.98 15.40 -7.72
CA PRO A 63 -11.15 14.53 -7.61
C PRO A 63 -10.73 13.11 -7.21
N GLU A 64 -11.55 12.39 -6.43
CA GLU A 64 -11.15 11.10 -5.83
C GLU A 64 -10.64 10.08 -6.85
N ARG A 65 -11.32 9.94 -7.98
CA ARG A 65 -10.88 9.05 -9.08
C ARG A 65 -9.47 9.39 -9.58
N VAL A 66 -9.17 10.68 -9.72
CA VAL A 66 -7.87 11.16 -10.19
C VAL A 66 -6.80 10.94 -9.11
N ARG A 67 -7.15 11.16 -7.83
CA ARG A 67 -6.28 10.89 -6.67
C ARG A 67 -5.84 9.42 -6.63
N LEU A 68 -6.76 8.49 -6.84
CA LEU A 68 -6.45 7.04 -6.89
C LEU A 68 -5.44 6.71 -7.98
N VAL A 69 -5.59 7.31 -9.16
CA VAL A 69 -4.65 7.13 -10.27
C VAL A 69 -3.29 7.76 -9.94
N ALA A 70 -3.28 9.00 -9.40
CA ALA A 70 -2.05 9.69 -9.05
C ALA A 70 -1.25 8.93 -7.98
N VAL A 71 -1.91 8.41 -6.93
CA VAL A 71 -1.26 7.58 -5.89
C VAL A 71 -0.66 6.31 -6.49
N ARG A 72 -1.39 5.62 -7.38
CA ARG A 72 -0.87 4.43 -8.05
C ARG A 72 0.36 4.73 -8.90
N GLU A 73 0.34 5.83 -9.65
CA GLU A 73 1.51 6.21 -10.45
C GLU A 73 2.69 6.65 -9.55
N LEU A 74 2.43 7.35 -8.44
CA LEU A 74 3.45 7.64 -7.41
C LEU A 74 4.07 6.35 -6.85
N GLY A 75 3.27 5.33 -6.55
CA GLY A 75 3.77 4.03 -6.07
C GLY A 75 4.65 3.29 -7.07
N ARG A 76 4.52 3.57 -8.38
CA ARG A 76 5.33 2.94 -9.45
C ARG A 76 6.64 3.64 -9.71
N ILE A 77 6.71 4.94 -9.46
CA ILE A 77 7.95 5.70 -9.68
C ILE A 77 8.94 5.45 -8.54
N GLY A 78 10.20 5.39 -8.87
CA GLY A 78 11.27 5.28 -7.88
C GLY A 78 11.60 6.62 -7.22
N GLY A 79 12.49 6.57 -6.27
CA GLY A 79 13.07 7.75 -5.64
C GLY A 79 13.09 7.68 -4.13
N PRO A 80 14.04 8.36 -3.49
CA PRO A 80 14.27 8.24 -2.04
C PRO A 80 13.14 8.84 -1.19
N THR A 81 12.36 9.79 -1.73
CA THR A 81 11.31 10.50 -0.99
C THR A 81 9.91 9.95 -1.22
N ILE A 82 9.75 8.88 -2.02
CA ILE A 82 8.42 8.41 -2.43
C ILE A 82 7.56 7.96 -1.24
N VAL A 83 8.16 7.35 -0.23
CA VAL A 83 7.46 6.91 0.98
C VAL A 83 6.92 8.12 1.74
N ASP A 84 7.74 9.17 1.88
CA ASP A 84 7.33 10.42 2.54
C ASP A 84 6.22 11.13 1.76
N ASP A 85 6.31 11.16 0.43
CA ASP A 85 5.28 11.74 -0.43
C ASP A 85 3.95 10.99 -0.29
N LEU A 86 3.97 9.65 -0.28
CA LEU A 86 2.78 8.82 -0.05
C LEU A 86 2.20 9.04 1.35
N MET A 87 3.03 9.19 2.38
CA MET A 87 2.57 9.49 3.74
C MET A 87 1.97 10.90 3.86
N GLN A 88 2.48 11.88 3.11
CA GLN A 88 1.85 13.20 3.02
C GLN A 88 0.47 13.13 2.36
N VAL A 89 0.30 12.33 1.30
CA VAL A 89 -1.01 12.10 0.67
C VAL A 89 -1.96 11.40 1.65
N TYR A 90 -1.46 10.40 2.40
CA TYR A 90 -2.24 9.65 3.38
C TYR A 90 -2.89 10.57 4.44
N ALA A 91 -2.15 11.56 4.93
CA ALA A 91 -2.59 12.45 6.00
C ALA A 91 -3.90 13.22 5.69
N THR A 92 -4.21 13.45 4.40
CA THR A 92 -5.42 14.17 3.94
C THR A 92 -6.35 13.31 3.09
N ALA A 93 -6.14 11.99 3.09
CA ALA A 93 -6.81 11.07 2.19
C ALA A 93 -8.21 10.67 2.67
N THR A 94 -9.13 10.48 1.73
CA THR A 94 -10.37 9.73 1.95
C THR A 94 -10.06 8.25 2.17
N GLU A 95 -11.02 7.49 2.71
CA GLU A 95 -10.83 6.05 2.96
C GLU A 95 -10.32 5.31 1.71
N GLY A 96 -10.95 5.52 0.55
CA GLY A 96 -10.54 4.87 -0.70
C GLY A 96 -9.10 5.20 -1.11
N VAL A 97 -8.68 6.46 -0.94
CA VAL A 97 -7.30 6.89 -1.23
C VAL A 97 -6.32 6.34 -0.20
N LYS A 98 -6.71 6.20 1.09
CA LYS A 98 -5.89 5.55 2.13
C LYS A 98 -5.56 4.10 1.75
N TYR A 99 -6.53 3.31 1.30
CA TYR A 99 -6.28 1.94 0.80
C TYR A 99 -5.28 1.92 -0.35
N GLN A 100 -5.42 2.86 -1.30
CA GLN A 100 -4.48 2.94 -2.42
C GLN A 100 -3.06 3.32 -1.97
N VAL A 101 -2.93 4.21 -0.98
CA VAL A 101 -1.61 4.58 -0.40
C VAL A 101 -1.00 3.39 0.32
N VAL A 102 -1.77 2.66 1.14
CA VAL A 102 -1.29 1.45 1.83
C VAL A 102 -0.78 0.42 0.81
N THR A 103 -1.53 0.17 -0.27
CA THR A 103 -1.10 -0.72 -1.35
C THR A 103 0.19 -0.22 -2.02
N ALA A 104 0.30 1.08 -2.28
CA ALA A 104 1.50 1.66 -2.89
C ALA A 104 2.73 1.56 -1.97
N LEU A 105 2.55 1.71 -0.65
CA LEU A 105 3.61 1.53 0.34
C LEU A 105 4.08 0.07 0.41
N ALA A 106 3.15 -0.91 0.32
CA ALA A 106 3.52 -2.33 0.30
C ALA A 106 4.35 -2.68 -0.94
N GLN A 107 3.96 -2.18 -2.11
CA GLN A 107 4.73 -2.37 -3.36
C GLN A 107 6.15 -1.77 -3.30
N ARG A 108 6.44 -0.96 -2.27
CA ARG A 108 7.75 -0.35 -2.00
C ARG A 108 8.48 -0.99 -0.81
N ASP A 109 7.96 -2.10 -0.30
CA ASP A 109 8.49 -2.77 0.90
C ASP A 109 8.64 -1.80 2.09
N ALA A 110 7.73 -0.82 2.19
CA ALA A 110 7.78 0.26 3.16
C ALA A 110 7.18 -0.16 4.52
N ALA A 111 7.66 -1.28 5.08
CA ALA A 111 7.17 -1.83 6.35
C ALA A 111 7.15 -0.81 7.51
N PRO A 112 8.15 0.09 7.69
CA PRO A 112 8.08 1.10 8.75
C PRO A 112 6.91 2.09 8.59
N ALA A 113 6.58 2.49 7.36
CA ALA A 113 5.47 3.39 7.10
C ALA A 113 4.12 2.69 7.34
N LEU A 114 3.97 1.45 6.89
CA LEU A 114 2.79 0.62 7.14
C LEU A 114 2.57 0.37 8.63
N MET A 115 3.64 0.09 9.37
CA MET A 115 3.60 -0.05 10.83
C MET A 115 3.11 1.23 11.52
N LYS A 116 3.57 2.40 11.08
CA LYS A 116 3.10 3.70 11.58
C LYS A 116 1.60 3.89 11.35
N ILE A 117 1.11 3.56 10.15
CA ILE A 117 -0.32 3.61 9.84
C ILE A 117 -1.09 2.64 10.74
N ALA A 118 -0.66 1.38 10.83
CA ALA A 118 -1.29 0.35 11.65
C ALA A 118 -1.42 0.74 13.14
N GLN A 119 -0.48 1.54 13.65
CA GLN A 119 -0.48 2.00 15.05
C GLN A 119 -1.34 3.24 15.30
N SER A 120 -1.48 4.12 14.31
CA SER A 120 -2.10 5.44 14.49
C SER A 120 -3.46 5.61 13.80
N GLU A 121 -3.86 4.69 12.91
CA GLU A 121 -5.12 4.81 12.17
C GLU A 121 -6.32 4.50 13.07
N ALA A 122 -7.26 5.44 13.10
CA ALA A 122 -8.48 5.33 13.89
C ALA A 122 -9.53 4.44 13.20
N ASP A 123 -9.61 4.51 11.87
CA ASP A 123 -10.52 3.65 11.11
C ASP A 123 -10.05 2.20 11.17
N ARG A 124 -10.88 1.32 11.75
CA ARG A 124 -10.55 -0.09 11.95
C ARG A 124 -10.27 -0.82 10.63
N ARG A 125 -11.02 -0.53 9.58
CA ARG A 125 -10.88 -1.22 8.28
C ARG A 125 -9.53 -0.89 7.64
N VAL A 126 -9.19 0.40 7.61
CA VAL A 126 -7.91 0.86 7.07
C VAL A 126 -6.75 0.35 7.92
N ARG A 127 -6.90 0.37 9.25
CA ARG A 127 -5.90 -0.18 10.18
C ARG A 127 -5.67 -1.66 9.95
N ASP A 128 -6.73 -2.47 9.94
CA ASP A 128 -6.65 -3.92 9.76
C ASP A 128 -6.06 -4.26 8.38
N PHE A 129 -6.44 -3.53 7.34
CA PHE A 129 -5.84 -3.66 6.01
C PHE A 129 -4.34 -3.34 6.02
N SER A 130 -3.92 -2.28 6.72
CA SER A 130 -2.49 -1.92 6.85
C SER A 130 -1.69 -3.00 7.58
N ILE A 131 -2.28 -3.64 8.60
CA ILE A 131 -1.66 -4.77 9.33
C ILE A 131 -1.47 -5.97 8.39
N VAL A 132 -2.51 -6.35 7.66
CA VAL A 132 -2.44 -7.47 6.71
C VAL A 132 -1.41 -7.22 5.61
N THR A 133 -1.42 -6.01 5.06
CA THR A 133 -0.52 -5.59 3.97
C THR A 133 0.93 -5.40 4.46
N LEU A 134 1.14 -5.13 5.75
CA LEU A 134 2.48 -5.09 6.36
C LEU A 134 3.21 -6.43 6.18
N GLY A 135 2.50 -7.55 6.19
CA GLY A 135 3.06 -8.87 5.90
C GLY A 135 3.64 -8.98 4.49
N GLU A 136 2.94 -8.43 3.49
CA GLU A 136 3.40 -8.41 2.08
C GLU A 136 4.67 -7.57 1.91
N ALA A 137 4.84 -6.52 2.73
CA ALA A 137 6.00 -5.64 2.74
C ALA A 137 7.18 -6.16 3.59
N GLY A 138 7.20 -7.43 3.96
CA GLY A 138 8.28 -8.04 4.74
C GLY A 138 8.27 -7.69 6.24
N GLY A 139 7.13 -7.22 6.77
CA GLY A 139 6.99 -6.77 8.16
C GLY A 139 6.82 -7.89 9.21
N ARG A 140 7.46 -9.05 9.05
CA ARG A 140 7.37 -10.20 9.96
C ARG A 140 7.69 -9.84 11.41
N GLU A 141 8.80 -9.16 11.65
CA GLU A 141 9.21 -8.76 13.01
C GLU A 141 8.22 -7.78 13.65
N GLN A 142 7.77 -6.80 12.87
CA GLN A 142 6.79 -5.81 13.32
C GLN A 142 5.48 -6.49 13.73
N LEU A 143 4.98 -7.42 12.91
CA LEU A 143 3.77 -8.19 13.19
C LEU A 143 3.92 -9.04 14.45
N THR A 144 5.07 -9.69 14.64
CA THR A 144 5.37 -10.47 15.86
C THR A 144 5.35 -9.59 17.12
N MET A 145 5.97 -8.41 17.03
CA MET A 145 5.93 -7.44 18.13
C MET A 145 4.52 -6.90 18.41
N MET A 146 3.73 -6.68 17.36
CA MET A 146 2.34 -6.26 17.50
C MET A 146 1.49 -7.34 18.16
N TYR A 147 1.65 -8.61 17.74
CA TYR A 147 0.90 -9.73 18.30
C TYR A 147 1.09 -9.86 19.81
N ALA A 148 2.32 -9.72 20.29
CA ALA A 148 2.64 -9.83 21.70
C ALA A 148 1.92 -8.79 22.61
N LYS A 149 1.50 -7.66 22.03
CA LYS A 149 0.84 -6.55 22.74
C LYS A 149 -0.64 -6.40 22.40
N ALA A 150 -1.14 -7.16 21.43
CA ALA A 150 -2.48 -7.00 20.90
C ALA A 150 -3.55 -7.56 21.85
N ALA A 151 -4.66 -6.84 21.98
CA ALA A 151 -5.88 -7.39 22.54
C ALA A 151 -6.45 -8.48 21.62
N THR A 152 -7.26 -9.39 22.16
CA THR A 152 -7.77 -10.57 21.46
C THR A 152 -8.45 -10.23 20.14
N ASP A 153 -9.28 -9.18 20.12
CA ASP A 153 -10.02 -8.72 18.95
C ASP A 153 -9.15 -8.12 17.84
N ALA A 154 -7.93 -7.73 18.17
CA ALA A 154 -6.94 -7.17 17.23
C ALA A 154 -5.95 -8.23 16.70
N LYS A 155 -5.95 -9.44 17.22
CA LYS A 155 -4.98 -10.49 16.84
C LYS A 155 -5.20 -11.07 15.43
N ARG A 156 -6.46 -11.16 15.01
CA ARG A 156 -6.82 -11.80 13.74
C ARG A 156 -6.13 -11.16 12.51
N PRO A 157 -6.20 -9.85 12.27
CA PRO A 157 -5.50 -9.24 11.15
C PRO A 157 -3.97 -9.44 11.22
N ILE A 158 -3.39 -9.53 12.43
CA ILE A 158 -1.96 -9.79 12.61
C ILE A 158 -1.61 -11.21 12.15
N ILE A 159 -2.43 -12.21 12.50
CA ILE A 159 -2.25 -13.60 12.07
C ILE A 159 -2.32 -13.71 10.55
N VAL A 160 -3.27 -13.01 9.91
CA VAL A 160 -3.35 -12.95 8.44
C VAL A 160 -2.12 -12.25 7.84
N GLY A 161 -1.64 -11.19 8.46
CA GLY A 161 -0.40 -10.52 8.07
C GLY A 161 0.84 -11.45 8.17
N LEU A 162 0.93 -12.25 9.25
CA LEU A 162 1.99 -13.24 9.41
C LEU A 162 1.92 -14.34 8.32
N PHE A 163 0.73 -14.73 7.91
CA PHE A 163 0.56 -15.61 6.75
C PHE A 163 1.11 -14.98 5.46
N ASN A 164 0.78 -13.72 5.18
CA ASN A 164 1.30 -13.01 4.02
C ASN A 164 2.84 -12.85 4.09
N ALA A 165 3.40 -12.71 5.29
CA ALA A 165 4.83 -12.70 5.54
C ALA A 165 5.50 -14.10 5.46
N GLN A 166 4.73 -15.17 5.17
CA GLN A 166 5.21 -16.56 5.19
C GLN A 166 5.86 -16.95 6.54
N ALA A 167 5.37 -16.37 7.64
CA ALA A 167 5.91 -16.50 8.99
C ALA A 167 5.43 -17.78 9.67
N GLU A 168 5.78 -18.93 9.11
CA GLU A 168 5.30 -20.25 9.56
C GLU A 168 5.62 -20.54 11.02
N ASP A 169 6.82 -20.21 11.48
CA ASP A 169 7.25 -20.49 12.85
C ASP A 169 6.42 -19.72 13.86
N GLU A 170 6.12 -18.45 13.57
CA GLU A 170 5.28 -17.61 14.42
C GLU A 170 3.84 -18.12 14.46
N LEU A 171 3.30 -18.55 13.31
CA LEU A 171 1.95 -19.14 13.25
C LEU A 171 1.85 -20.44 14.06
N ILE A 172 2.89 -21.30 14.02
CA ILE A 172 2.97 -22.51 14.85
C ILE A 172 3.01 -22.13 16.34
N GLN A 173 3.88 -21.17 16.72
CA GLN A 173 3.97 -20.71 18.11
C GLN A 173 2.65 -20.12 18.61
N ILE A 174 1.92 -19.39 17.78
CA ILE A 174 0.59 -18.88 18.13
C ILE A 174 -0.38 -20.05 18.34
N ALA A 175 -0.43 -21.01 17.42
CA ALA A 175 -1.30 -22.16 17.52
C ALA A 175 -1.04 -23.00 18.80
N GLU A 176 0.20 -23.05 19.29
CA GLU A 176 0.60 -23.77 20.50
C GLU A 176 0.27 -23.03 21.79
N ARG A 177 0.42 -21.71 21.80
CA ARG A 177 0.43 -20.91 23.04
C ARG A 177 -0.82 -20.08 23.25
N GLU A 178 -1.59 -19.84 22.20
CA GLU A 178 -2.80 -19.03 22.29
C GLU A 178 -3.90 -19.74 23.11
N LYS A 179 -4.44 -19.02 24.08
CA LYS A 179 -5.48 -19.53 24.97
C LYS A 179 -6.89 -19.35 24.41
N ASP A 180 -7.08 -18.29 23.62
CA ASP A 180 -8.36 -18.02 22.98
C ASP A 180 -8.58 -19.01 21.83
N PRO A 181 -9.66 -19.83 21.88
CA PRO A 181 -9.88 -20.87 20.86
C PRO A 181 -10.09 -20.31 19.45
N ALA A 182 -10.73 -19.14 19.32
CA ALA A 182 -11.01 -18.53 18.02
C ALA A 182 -9.73 -17.97 17.37
N VAL A 183 -8.87 -17.36 18.17
CA VAL A 183 -7.55 -16.85 17.70
C VAL A 183 -6.63 -18.02 17.34
N ARG A 184 -6.64 -19.09 18.15
CA ARG A 184 -5.86 -20.31 17.84
C ARG A 184 -6.34 -20.97 16.56
N GLU A 185 -7.65 -21.07 16.34
CA GLU A 185 -8.21 -21.66 15.12
C GLU A 185 -7.87 -20.81 13.88
N GLU A 186 -7.80 -19.49 14.01
CA GLU A 186 -7.32 -18.62 12.92
C GLU A 186 -5.88 -18.99 12.53
N ALA A 187 -4.97 -19.14 13.50
CA ALA A 187 -3.58 -19.54 13.22
C ALA A 187 -3.50 -20.92 12.55
N LEU A 188 -4.29 -21.89 13.02
CA LEU A 188 -4.39 -23.22 12.41
C LEU A 188 -4.93 -23.15 10.97
N SER A 189 -5.91 -22.26 10.72
CA SER A 189 -6.44 -22.02 9.39
C SER A 189 -5.39 -21.48 8.44
N GLN A 190 -4.59 -20.50 8.88
CA GLN A 190 -3.51 -19.96 8.07
C GLN A 190 -2.40 -20.98 7.81
N LEU A 191 -2.07 -21.84 8.78
CA LEU A 191 -1.14 -22.95 8.58
C LEU A 191 -1.64 -23.97 7.54
N ARG A 192 -2.96 -24.27 7.52
CA ARG A 192 -3.56 -25.12 6.47
C ARG A 192 -3.39 -24.49 5.09
N LEU A 193 -3.60 -23.18 4.97
CA LEU A 193 -3.45 -22.45 3.72
C LEU A 193 -2.00 -22.35 3.25
N LEU A 194 -1.03 -22.18 4.15
CA LEU A 194 0.40 -22.23 3.82
C LEU A 194 0.78 -23.56 3.17
N GLY A 195 0.26 -24.67 3.69
CA GLY A 195 0.42 -25.99 3.11
C GLY A 195 1.86 -26.48 2.96
N THR A 196 2.81 -25.89 3.67
CA THR A 196 4.21 -26.30 3.65
C THR A 196 4.38 -27.67 4.29
N PRO A 197 5.49 -28.39 4.04
CA PRO A 197 5.77 -29.67 4.71
C PRO A 197 5.77 -29.55 6.23
N LYS A 198 6.30 -28.46 6.78
CA LYS A 198 6.38 -28.23 8.22
C LYS A 198 5.00 -27.94 8.83
N ALA A 199 4.19 -27.08 8.19
CA ALA A 199 2.82 -26.81 8.61
C ALA A 199 1.97 -28.10 8.59
N ARG A 200 2.08 -28.91 7.54
CA ARG A 200 1.38 -30.19 7.43
C ARG A 200 1.80 -31.18 8.53
N ALA A 201 3.10 -31.28 8.81
CA ALA A 201 3.62 -32.13 9.87
C ALA A 201 3.12 -31.71 11.25
N TYR A 202 3.09 -30.38 11.51
CA TYR A 202 2.53 -29.82 12.73
C TYR A 202 1.03 -30.16 12.88
N LEU A 203 0.23 -29.90 11.86
CA LEU A 203 -1.22 -30.16 11.86
C LEU A 203 -1.57 -31.64 12.02
N ALA A 204 -0.73 -32.55 11.48
CA ALA A 204 -0.96 -33.98 11.62
C ALA A 204 -0.76 -34.49 13.07
N LYS A 205 0.12 -33.84 13.84
CA LYS A 205 0.39 -34.18 15.25
C LYS A 205 -0.65 -33.60 16.23
N HIS A 206 -1.41 -32.60 15.82
CA HIS A 206 -2.33 -31.86 16.69
C HIS A 206 -3.80 -31.93 16.19
N ARG A 207 -4.15 -33.01 15.53
CA ARG A 207 -5.53 -33.35 15.13
C ARG A 207 -6.39 -33.76 16.30
#